data_9b5e046f7f4aa06f6d1d1330aed42c75
#
_entry.id   9b5e046f7f4aa06f6d1d1330aed42c75
#
_cell.length_a   1.000
_cell.length_b   1.000
_cell.length_c   1.000
_cell.angle_alpha   90.00
_cell.angle_beta   90.00
_cell.angle_gamma   90.00
#
_symmetry.space_group_name_H-M   'P 1'
#
loop_
_entity.id
_entity.type
_entity.pdbx_description
1 polymer ?
#
loop_
_entity_poly.entity_id
_entity_poly.type
_entity_poly.pdbx_seq_one_letter_code
_entity_poly.pdbx_strand_id
1 'polypeptide(L)'
;DGAVDALVHTARRTGFRGRWEQVSENPRVICDIGHNEHGLKYNFTQLKRMLESGEISKLIVLYGSVADKDVDAAVRLFPDNATYIFTRAQGKRAMPAEEVRGKYLALCAEDGRPVAQTYCCETVADAGRLAYQLVESCEKAGALPADVLIYVGGSTYVVSEFLAIKA
;
A
#
# COMPACT_ATOMS: atom_id res chain seq x y z
N ASP A 1 12.67 4.37 18.53
CA ASP A 1 13.51 4.29 17.36
C ASP A 1 13.11 5.35 16.33
N GLY A 2 13.97 5.59 15.34
CA GLY A 2 13.79 6.68 14.39
C GLY A 2 12.53 6.59 13.55
N ALA A 3 12.09 5.38 13.18
CA ALA A 3 10.90 5.20 12.36
C ALA A 3 9.63 5.56 13.14
N VAL A 4 9.56 5.16 14.41
CA VAL A 4 8.44 5.49 15.26
C VAL A 4 8.40 6.99 15.54
N ASP A 5 9.55 7.60 15.81
CA ASP A 5 9.63 9.03 16.03
C ASP A 5 9.20 9.82 14.80
N ALA A 6 9.61 9.38 13.61
CA ALA A 6 9.22 10.02 12.36
C ALA A 6 7.72 9.92 12.15
N LEU A 7 7.12 8.78 12.43
CA LEU A 7 5.68 8.60 12.31
C LEU A 7 4.92 9.51 13.26
N VAL A 8 5.32 9.56 14.52
CA VAL A 8 4.67 10.43 15.53
C VAL A 8 4.76 11.89 15.10
N HIS A 9 5.92 12.31 14.64
CA HIS A 9 6.14 13.69 14.21
C HIS A 9 5.30 14.06 13.00
N THR A 10 5.25 13.17 12.01
CA THR A 10 4.46 13.37 10.80
C THR A 10 2.97 13.38 11.12
N ALA A 11 2.53 12.50 12.01
CA ALA A 11 1.13 12.43 12.43
C ALA A 11 0.66 13.73 13.05
N ARG A 12 1.50 14.37 13.87
CA ARG A 12 1.15 15.65 14.48
C ARG A 12 0.94 16.75 13.43
N ARG A 13 1.78 16.75 12.38
CA ARG A 13 1.70 17.77 11.33
C ARG A 13 0.53 17.55 10.38
N THR A 14 0.18 16.30 10.10
CA THR A 14 -0.83 15.96 9.10
C THR A 14 -2.16 15.52 9.70
N GLY A 15 -2.23 15.38 11.04
CA GLY A 15 -3.40 14.83 11.70
C GLY A 15 -3.55 13.32 11.55
N PHE A 16 -2.51 12.64 11.11
CA PHE A 16 -2.53 11.19 10.90
C PHE A 16 -2.71 10.44 12.21
N ARG A 17 -3.70 9.56 12.27
CA ARG A 17 -4.04 8.79 13.47
C ARG A 17 -3.68 7.32 13.37
N GLY A 18 -3.20 6.86 12.22
CA GLY A 18 -2.71 5.51 12.02
C GLY A 18 -3.73 4.50 11.55
N ARG A 19 -4.99 4.89 11.39
CA ARG A 19 -6.05 3.96 10.97
C ARG A 19 -6.87 4.56 9.86
N TRP A 20 -6.74 3.99 8.65
CA TRP A 20 -7.53 4.39 7.49
C TRP A 20 -7.58 5.90 7.32
N GLU A 21 -6.43 6.52 7.30
CA GLU A 21 -6.32 7.99 7.25
C GLU A 21 -6.07 8.47 5.84
N GLN A 22 -6.94 9.35 5.35
CA GLN A 22 -6.68 10.01 4.08
C GLN A 22 -5.71 11.16 4.33
N VAL A 23 -4.50 11.02 3.81
CA VAL A 23 -3.43 12.02 4.03
C VAL A 23 -3.23 12.93 2.84
N SER A 24 -3.93 12.68 1.72
CA SER A 24 -3.90 13.53 0.54
C SER A 24 -5.19 13.35 -0.24
N GLU A 25 -5.66 14.41 -0.90
CA GLU A 25 -6.88 14.39 -1.72
C GLU A 25 -6.59 14.27 -3.22
N ASN A 26 -5.46 14.76 -3.67
CA ASN A 26 -5.11 14.78 -5.10
C ASN A 26 -3.64 14.42 -5.29
N PRO A 27 -3.32 13.15 -5.56
CA PRO A 27 -4.25 12.03 -5.61
C PRO A 27 -4.72 11.65 -4.21
N ARG A 28 -5.76 10.84 -4.12
CA ARG A 28 -6.19 10.32 -2.83
C ARG A 28 -5.16 9.34 -2.32
N VAL A 29 -4.73 9.52 -1.09
CA VAL A 29 -3.78 8.62 -0.43
C VAL A 29 -4.33 8.27 0.92
N ILE A 30 -4.50 6.97 1.17
CA ILE A 30 -4.94 6.46 2.47
C ILE A 30 -3.83 5.60 3.05
N CYS A 31 -3.46 5.86 4.29
CA CYS A 31 -2.45 5.11 5.02
C CYS A 31 -3.07 4.40 6.21
N ASP A 32 -2.59 3.21 6.50
CA ASP A 32 -3.04 2.45 7.66
C ASP A 32 -1.89 1.62 8.20
N ILE A 33 -1.63 1.73 9.51
CA ILE A 33 -0.55 0.99 10.17
C ILE A 33 -1.01 -0.36 10.70
N GLY A 34 -2.26 -0.73 10.48
CA GLY A 34 -2.76 -2.05 10.84
C GLY A 34 -2.02 -3.14 10.07
N HIS A 35 -1.62 -4.19 10.76
CA HIS A 35 -0.84 -5.25 10.15
C HIS A 35 -1.33 -6.64 10.54
N ASN A 36 -2.35 -6.75 11.40
CA ASN A 36 -2.95 -8.04 11.72
C ASN A 36 -4.01 -8.38 10.69
N GLU A 37 -4.34 -9.66 10.60
CA GLU A 37 -5.29 -10.17 9.62
C GLU A 37 -6.64 -9.47 9.69
N HIS A 38 -7.13 -9.23 10.90
CA HIS A 38 -8.45 -8.62 11.09
C HIS A 38 -8.52 -7.20 10.54
N GLY A 39 -7.51 -6.38 10.86
CA GLY A 39 -7.45 -5.00 10.35
C GLY A 39 -7.26 -4.95 8.85
N LEU A 40 -6.41 -5.81 8.31
CA LEU A 40 -6.18 -5.87 6.87
C LEU A 40 -7.43 -6.33 6.13
N LYS A 41 -8.17 -7.28 6.70
CA LYS A 41 -9.41 -7.74 6.10
C LYS A 41 -10.42 -6.58 5.99
N TYR A 42 -10.54 -5.79 7.03
CA TYR A 42 -11.41 -4.60 6.99
C TYR A 42 -10.97 -3.65 5.88
N ASN A 43 -9.68 -3.33 5.83
CA ASN A 43 -9.15 -2.38 4.86
C ASN A 43 -9.34 -2.84 3.43
N PHE A 44 -8.99 -4.10 3.13
CA PHE A 44 -9.11 -4.60 1.76
C PHE A 44 -10.57 -4.80 1.35
N THR A 45 -11.46 -5.08 2.29
CA THR A 45 -12.89 -5.11 2.02
C THR A 45 -13.39 -3.73 1.60
N GLN A 46 -12.93 -2.67 2.28
CA GLN A 46 -13.28 -1.30 1.92
C GLN A 46 -12.75 -0.93 0.54
N LEU A 47 -11.52 -1.29 0.24
CA LEU A 47 -10.92 -1.00 -1.07
C LEU A 47 -11.70 -1.68 -2.20
N LYS A 48 -12.08 -2.93 -2.00
CA LYS A 48 -12.90 -3.66 -2.98
C LYS A 48 -14.24 -2.97 -3.19
N ARG A 49 -14.87 -2.53 -2.12
CA ARG A 49 -16.15 -1.83 -2.18
C ARG A 49 -16.03 -0.52 -2.96
N MET A 50 -14.96 0.23 -2.73
CA MET A 50 -14.74 1.49 -3.44
C MET A 50 -14.57 1.28 -4.94
N LEU A 51 -13.88 0.19 -5.33
CA LEU A 51 -13.73 -0.16 -6.73
C LEU A 51 -15.08 -0.60 -7.34
N GLU A 52 -15.82 -1.42 -6.63
CA GLU A 52 -17.10 -1.96 -7.12
C GLU A 52 -18.17 -0.87 -7.26
N SER A 53 -18.18 0.09 -6.34
CA SER A 53 -19.16 1.19 -6.36
C SER A 53 -18.82 2.28 -7.37
N GLY A 54 -17.59 2.29 -7.90
CA GLY A 54 -17.14 3.35 -8.79
C GLY A 54 -16.65 4.60 -8.07
N GLU A 55 -16.55 4.56 -6.75
CA GLU A 55 -15.97 5.67 -5.98
C GLU A 55 -14.54 5.94 -6.41
N ILE A 56 -13.78 4.88 -6.70
CA ILE A 56 -12.48 4.99 -7.34
C ILE A 56 -12.48 4.10 -8.59
N SER A 57 -11.71 4.50 -9.59
CA SER A 57 -11.56 3.72 -10.82
C SER A 57 -10.25 2.96 -10.88
N LYS A 58 -9.25 3.42 -10.14
CA LYS A 58 -7.91 2.83 -10.12
C LYS A 58 -7.41 2.75 -8.68
N LEU A 59 -6.82 1.60 -8.35
CA LEU A 59 -6.24 1.37 -7.02
C LEU A 59 -4.77 0.98 -7.18
N ILE A 60 -3.91 1.68 -6.45
CA ILE A 60 -2.49 1.37 -6.37
C ILE A 60 -2.20 1.03 -4.92
N VAL A 61 -1.70 -0.17 -4.67
CA VAL A 61 -1.41 -0.65 -3.31
C VAL A 61 0.10 -0.67 -3.12
N LEU A 62 0.60 0.15 -2.21
CA LEU A 62 2.00 0.17 -1.81
C LEU A 62 2.09 -0.62 -0.51
N TYR A 63 2.75 -1.76 -0.55
CA TYR A 63 2.73 -2.72 0.54
C TYR A 63 4.11 -3.24 0.88
N GLY A 64 4.40 -3.32 2.16
CA GLY A 64 5.59 -3.98 2.65
C GLY A 64 5.30 -4.60 4.01
N SER A 65 6.01 -5.65 4.36
CA SER A 65 5.76 -6.39 5.59
C SER A 65 7.05 -6.65 6.34
N VAL A 66 6.90 -7.02 7.61
CA VAL A 66 8.03 -7.53 8.40
C VAL A 66 8.05 -9.06 8.28
N ALA A 67 9.26 -9.61 8.40
CA ALA A 67 9.48 -11.04 8.10
C ALA A 67 8.74 -12.00 9.01
N ASP A 68 8.41 -11.57 10.23
CA ASP A 68 7.74 -12.42 11.21
C ASP A 68 6.21 -12.34 11.16
N LYS A 69 5.65 -11.72 10.12
CA LYS A 69 4.21 -11.63 9.95
C LYS A 69 3.71 -12.66 8.94
N ASP A 70 2.45 -13.06 9.08
CA ASP A 70 1.82 -13.96 8.13
C ASP A 70 1.41 -13.20 6.87
N VAL A 71 2.35 -13.13 5.94
CA VAL A 71 2.13 -12.44 4.66
C VAL A 71 1.13 -13.20 3.80
N ASP A 72 1.08 -14.52 3.93
CA ASP A 72 0.14 -15.34 3.15
C ASP A 72 -1.31 -14.95 3.45
N ALA A 73 -1.63 -14.72 4.70
CA ALA A 73 -2.97 -14.27 5.08
C ALA A 73 -3.30 -12.90 4.47
N ALA A 74 -2.32 -12.01 4.45
CA ALA A 74 -2.52 -10.67 3.89
C ALA A 74 -2.74 -10.73 2.38
N VAL A 75 -1.91 -11.47 1.64
CA VAL A 75 -2.02 -11.50 0.17
C VAL A 75 -3.31 -12.15 -0.30
N ARG A 76 -3.91 -13.04 0.51
CA ARG A 76 -5.22 -13.61 0.19
C ARG A 76 -6.32 -12.57 0.13
N LEU A 77 -6.15 -11.46 0.84
CA LEU A 77 -7.14 -10.40 0.94
C LEU A 77 -7.04 -9.38 -0.18
N PHE A 78 -5.97 -9.41 -0.96
CA PHE A 78 -5.70 -8.40 -1.99
C PHE A 78 -6.77 -8.42 -3.07
N PRO A 79 -7.30 -7.23 -3.46
CA PRO A 79 -8.19 -7.15 -4.62
C PRO A 79 -7.49 -7.58 -5.91
N ASP A 80 -8.25 -8.18 -6.84
CA ASP A 80 -7.68 -8.64 -8.10
C ASP A 80 -7.43 -7.51 -9.10
N ASN A 81 -8.23 -6.46 -9.03
CA ASN A 81 -8.16 -5.35 -9.99
C ASN A 81 -7.43 -4.13 -9.44
N ALA A 82 -6.19 -4.33 -9.04
CA ALA A 82 -5.34 -3.29 -8.49
C ALA A 82 -3.94 -3.41 -9.08
N THR A 83 -3.11 -2.40 -8.84
CA THR A 83 -1.68 -2.45 -9.16
C THR A 83 -0.93 -2.49 -7.84
N TYR A 84 0.04 -3.39 -7.72
CA TYR A 84 0.78 -3.58 -6.48
C TYR A 84 2.21 -3.13 -6.62
N ILE A 85 2.67 -2.35 -5.65
CA ILE A 85 4.07 -1.97 -5.52
C ILE A 85 4.56 -2.58 -4.21
N PHE A 86 5.34 -3.63 -4.31
CA PHE A 86 5.92 -4.26 -3.14
C PHE A 86 7.23 -3.59 -2.81
N THR A 87 7.45 -3.30 -1.55
CA THR A 87 8.64 -2.62 -1.08
C THR A 87 9.02 -3.11 0.31
N ARG A 88 10.04 -2.52 0.87
CA ARG A 88 10.47 -2.83 2.22
C ARG A 88 10.93 -1.55 2.92
N ALA A 89 10.60 -1.44 4.19
CA ALA A 89 11.16 -0.39 5.03
C ALA A 89 12.61 -0.75 5.36
N GLN A 90 13.37 0.23 5.80
CA GLN A 90 14.72 -0.01 6.25
C GLN A 90 14.71 -0.79 7.56
N GLY A 91 15.63 -1.73 7.71
CA GLY A 91 15.72 -2.52 8.91
C GLY A 91 15.85 -4.01 8.63
N LYS A 92 16.38 -4.74 9.59
CA LYS A 92 16.67 -6.16 9.42
C LYS A 92 15.44 -7.04 9.39
N ARG A 93 14.35 -6.57 9.97
CA ARG A 93 13.10 -7.36 10.06
C ARG A 93 12.21 -7.22 8.84
N ALA A 94 12.52 -6.29 7.96
CA ALA A 94 11.69 -6.08 6.77
C ALA A 94 11.84 -7.25 5.81
N MET A 95 10.70 -7.74 5.31
CA MET A 95 10.71 -8.81 4.32
C MET A 95 11.11 -8.21 2.96
N PRO A 96 12.02 -8.83 2.22
CA PRO A 96 12.36 -8.34 0.89
C PRO A 96 11.14 -8.25 -0.02
N ALA A 97 11.07 -7.20 -0.84
CA ALA A 97 9.93 -6.98 -1.73
C ALA A 97 9.70 -8.15 -2.67
N GLU A 98 10.76 -8.74 -3.21
CA GLU A 98 10.66 -9.89 -4.12
C GLU A 98 10.09 -11.12 -3.42
N GLU A 99 10.31 -11.25 -2.13
CA GLU A 99 9.75 -12.37 -1.36
C GLU A 99 8.24 -12.19 -1.20
N VAL A 100 7.78 -10.99 -0.90
CA VAL A 100 6.34 -10.67 -0.81
C VAL A 100 5.68 -10.93 -2.16
N ARG A 101 6.29 -10.44 -3.23
CA ARG A 101 5.79 -10.64 -4.59
C ARG A 101 5.68 -12.13 -4.92
N GLY A 102 6.72 -12.92 -4.55
CA GLY A 102 6.71 -14.36 -4.79
C GLY A 102 5.55 -15.05 -4.09
N LYS A 103 5.25 -14.65 -2.87
CA LYS A 103 4.11 -15.20 -2.14
C LYS A 103 2.78 -14.85 -2.81
N TYR A 104 2.65 -13.61 -3.29
CA TYR A 104 1.46 -13.20 -4.01
C TYR A 104 1.28 -14.01 -5.30
N LEU A 105 2.34 -14.15 -6.09
CA LEU A 105 2.28 -14.90 -7.34
C LEU A 105 1.95 -16.38 -7.11
N ALA A 106 2.55 -16.98 -6.08
CA ALA A 106 2.28 -18.38 -5.73
C ALA A 106 0.83 -18.57 -5.34
N LEU A 107 0.27 -17.64 -4.58
CA LEU A 107 -1.12 -17.72 -4.17
C LEU A 107 -2.06 -17.58 -5.36
N CYS A 108 -1.77 -16.67 -6.28
CA CYS A 108 -2.59 -16.52 -7.49
C CYS A 108 -2.61 -17.82 -8.30
N ALA A 109 -1.46 -18.47 -8.43
CA ALA A 109 -1.37 -19.75 -9.15
C ALA A 109 -2.16 -20.84 -8.43
N GLU A 110 -2.04 -20.90 -7.11
CA GLU A 110 -2.73 -21.91 -6.31
C GLU A 110 -4.25 -21.75 -6.36
N ASP A 111 -4.73 -20.52 -6.27
CA ASP A 111 -6.17 -20.24 -6.20
C ASP A 111 -6.80 -19.99 -7.59
N GLY A 112 -6.02 -20.03 -8.65
CA GLY A 112 -6.53 -19.75 -9.99
C GLY A 112 -6.95 -18.30 -10.17
N ARG A 113 -6.36 -17.38 -9.42
CA ARG A 113 -6.69 -15.96 -9.48
C ARG A 113 -5.89 -15.26 -10.58
N PRO A 114 -6.46 -14.23 -11.21
CA PRO A 114 -5.70 -13.44 -12.17
C PRO A 114 -4.55 -12.72 -11.45
N VAL A 115 -3.42 -12.58 -12.15
CA VAL A 115 -2.25 -11.89 -11.61
C VAL A 115 -2.35 -10.41 -11.98
N ALA A 116 -2.44 -9.55 -10.96
CA ALA A 116 -2.43 -8.11 -11.17
C ALA A 116 -1.02 -7.64 -11.55
N GLN A 117 -0.93 -6.43 -12.07
CA GLN A 117 0.36 -5.83 -12.35
C GLN A 117 1.12 -5.58 -11.05
N THR A 118 2.39 -5.98 -11.00
CA THR A 118 3.22 -5.85 -9.80
C THR A 118 4.54 -5.17 -10.12
N TYR A 119 5.06 -4.47 -9.11
CA TYR A 119 6.38 -3.84 -9.15
C TYR A 119 7.07 -4.13 -7.84
N CYS A 120 8.40 -4.18 -7.85
CA CYS A 120 9.19 -4.29 -6.63
C CYS A 120 10.17 -3.14 -6.55
N CYS A 121 10.22 -2.48 -5.41
CA CYS A 121 11.11 -1.34 -5.18
C CYS A 121 11.95 -1.61 -3.93
N GLU A 122 13.24 -1.30 -4.00
CA GLU A 122 14.17 -1.54 -2.90
C GLU A 122 13.90 -0.66 -1.69
N THR A 123 13.32 0.52 -1.90
CA THR A 123 13.04 1.46 -0.81
C THR A 123 11.62 1.98 -0.91
N VAL A 124 11.11 2.42 0.23
CA VAL A 124 9.78 3.05 0.27
C VAL A 124 9.79 4.36 -0.53
N ALA A 125 10.92 5.08 -0.53
CA ALA A 125 11.04 6.30 -1.32
C ALA A 125 10.84 6.03 -2.81
N ASP A 126 11.49 4.98 -3.33
CA ASP A 126 11.33 4.60 -4.73
C ASP A 126 9.90 4.16 -5.02
N ALA A 127 9.30 3.40 -4.11
CA ALA A 127 7.93 2.93 -4.25
C ALA A 127 6.96 4.11 -4.29
N GLY A 128 7.17 5.11 -3.44
CA GLY A 128 6.35 6.31 -3.43
C GLY A 128 6.44 7.09 -4.73
N ARG A 129 7.65 7.27 -5.25
CA ARG A 129 7.84 7.94 -6.54
C ARG A 129 7.14 7.19 -7.66
N LEU A 130 7.27 5.86 -7.68
CA LEU A 130 6.60 5.05 -8.68
C LEU A 130 5.08 5.18 -8.57
N ALA A 131 4.55 5.17 -7.36
CA ALA A 131 3.11 5.32 -7.16
C ALA A 131 2.59 6.62 -7.78
N TYR A 132 3.28 7.74 -7.55
CA TYR A 132 2.87 9.01 -8.13
C TYR A 132 3.05 9.03 -9.64
N GLN A 133 4.09 8.37 -10.19
CA GLN A 133 4.23 8.24 -11.64
C GLN A 133 3.08 7.44 -12.25
N LEU A 134 2.62 6.40 -11.56
CA LEU A 134 1.49 5.61 -12.02
C LEU A 134 0.19 6.43 -12.00
N VAL A 135 0.02 7.30 -11.00
CA VAL A 135 -1.12 8.23 -10.97
C VAL A 135 -1.09 9.13 -12.20
N GLU A 136 0.07 9.71 -12.53
CA GLU A 136 0.20 10.56 -13.70
C GLU A 136 -0.15 9.80 -14.98
N SER A 137 0.26 8.55 -15.08
CA SER A 137 -0.08 7.71 -16.24
C SER A 137 -1.59 7.48 -16.34
N CYS A 138 -2.26 7.27 -15.21
CA CYS A 138 -3.71 7.13 -15.18
C CYS A 138 -4.40 8.40 -15.62
N GLU A 139 -3.91 9.56 -15.17
CA GLU A 139 -4.47 10.86 -15.55
C GLU A 139 -4.32 11.10 -17.05
N LYS A 140 -3.16 10.77 -17.62
CA LYS A 140 -2.93 10.90 -19.06
C LYS A 140 -3.85 9.99 -19.86
N ALA A 141 -4.28 8.88 -19.26
CA ALA A 141 -5.23 7.95 -19.89
C ALA A 141 -6.69 8.36 -19.66
N GLY A 142 -6.93 9.49 -18.99
CA GLY A 142 -8.27 10.05 -18.82
C GLY A 142 -8.87 9.95 -17.42
N ALA A 143 -8.16 9.35 -16.46
CA ALA A 143 -8.67 9.26 -15.09
C ALA A 143 -8.57 10.62 -14.39
N LEU A 144 -9.54 10.91 -13.53
CA LEU A 144 -9.47 12.08 -12.68
C LEU A 144 -8.59 11.79 -11.47
N PRO A 145 -7.80 12.75 -10.97
CA PRO A 145 -6.96 12.52 -9.80
C PRO A 145 -7.72 11.98 -8.59
N ALA A 146 -8.94 12.46 -8.37
CA ALA A 146 -9.76 12.03 -7.24
C ALA A 146 -10.25 10.59 -7.38
N ASP A 147 -10.19 10.01 -8.57
CA ASP A 147 -10.65 8.64 -8.82
C ASP A 147 -9.53 7.61 -8.70
N VAL A 148 -8.30 8.06 -8.50
CA VAL A 148 -7.13 7.18 -8.32
C VAL A 148 -6.75 7.20 -6.85
N LEU A 149 -6.67 6.01 -6.25
CA LEU A 149 -6.33 5.89 -4.83
C LEU A 149 -5.01 5.16 -4.68
N ILE A 150 -4.12 5.73 -3.88
CA ILE A 150 -2.92 5.05 -3.39
C ILE A 150 -3.21 4.62 -1.96
N TYR A 151 -3.15 3.31 -1.71
CA TYR A 151 -3.24 2.75 -0.37
C TYR A 151 -1.84 2.34 0.09
N VAL A 152 -1.43 2.78 1.26
CA VAL A 152 -0.11 2.48 1.83
C VAL A 152 -0.31 1.71 3.13
N GLY A 153 0.24 0.52 3.21
CA GLY A 153 0.04 -0.28 4.40
C GLY A 153 0.97 -1.48 4.53
N GLY A 154 0.63 -2.34 5.48
CA GLY A 154 1.34 -3.57 5.77
C GLY A 154 2.27 -3.47 6.97
N SER A 155 2.79 -2.29 7.27
CA SER A 155 3.77 -2.11 8.34
C SER A 155 3.79 -0.66 8.78
N THR A 156 3.92 -0.43 10.08
CA THR A 156 4.12 0.91 10.63
C THR A 156 5.34 1.57 10.00
N TYR A 157 6.40 0.80 9.76
CA TYR A 157 7.65 1.33 9.22
C TYR A 157 7.49 1.78 7.77
N VAL A 158 6.74 1.04 6.97
CA VAL A 158 6.47 1.44 5.59
C VAL A 158 5.68 2.74 5.54
N VAL A 159 4.64 2.85 6.34
CA VAL A 159 3.83 4.07 6.41
C VAL A 159 4.66 5.25 6.88
N SER A 160 5.48 5.04 7.92
CA SER A 160 6.34 6.09 8.46
C SER A 160 7.31 6.63 7.40
N GLU A 161 7.97 5.74 6.66
CA GLU A 161 8.91 6.16 5.62
C GLU A 161 8.19 6.84 4.46
N PHE A 162 7.00 6.36 4.11
CA PHE A 162 6.20 7.00 3.05
C PHE A 162 5.81 8.42 3.44
N LEU A 163 5.32 8.62 4.65
CA LEU A 163 4.90 9.94 5.12
C LEU A 163 6.08 10.90 5.21
N ALA A 164 7.26 10.40 5.54
CA ALA A 164 8.48 11.23 5.59
C ALA A 164 8.84 11.80 4.22
N ILE A 165 8.56 11.09 3.14
CA ILE A 165 8.80 11.57 1.79
C ILE A 165 7.90 12.76 1.47
N LYS A 166 6.65 12.69 1.91
CA LYS A 166 5.67 13.74 1.63
C LYS A 166 5.87 14.98 2.48
N ALA A 167 6.48 14.79 3.62
CA ALA A 167 6.78 15.91 4.50
C ALA A 167 7.96 16.70 3.98
#